data_5b093c71640b54a99d58c3a59ab27a5a
#
_entry.id   5b093c71640b54a99d58c3a59ab27a5a
#
_cell.length_a   1.000
_cell.length_b   1.000
_cell.length_c   1.000
_cell.angle_alpha   90.00
_cell.angle_beta   90.00
_cell.angle_gamma   90.00
#
_symmetry.space_group_name_H-M   'P 1'
#
loop_
_entity.id
_entity.type
_entity.pdbx_description
1 polymer ?
#
loop_
_entity_poly.entity_id
_entity_poly.type
_entity_poly.pdbx_seq_one_letter_code
_entity_poly.pdbx_strand_id
1 'polypeptide(L)'
;YNTCTRIFEYPFRDIRTSDLQNIIDNCGKNYPTLRNIKILFNQMYAYAIKNNLCSTDYAKFVDIAKYKDRNPNSYDRQPFSKEQLNVLWSQKEDIYIQMILILCYTGVRVSELLDLKKQNVNLDEHYFTITKSKTQSGIRKVPIGTMIYPFFKAWYESSQCDYVFHTPDQKHFTYRNYYDSYWNPFMVRFEYDQTPHCCRHTCVSLLATAQVSQTYQKLIVGHKGAMSITESVYTHIEMSELIKAIDSVYYPEEIIKGVKKSKKRSKHYER
;
A
#
# COMPACT_ATOMS: atom_id res chain seq x y z
N TYR A 1 -20.49 11.20 -5.63
CA TYR A 1 -21.36 12.36 -5.33
C TYR A 1 -21.65 13.18 -6.61
N ASN A 2 -20.66 13.83 -7.19
CA ASN A 2 -20.82 14.69 -8.38
C ASN A 2 -21.45 14.00 -9.61
N THR A 3 -21.48 12.70 -9.67
CA THR A 3 -22.08 11.91 -10.75
C THR A 3 -23.60 11.83 -10.65
N CYS A 4 -24.15 12.05 -9.46
CA CYS A 4 -25.58 11.88 -9.15
C CYS A 4 -26.34 13.21 -9.06
N THR A 5 -25.75 14.32 -9.49
CA THR A 5 -26.35 15.67 -9.35
C THR A 5 -27.75 15.80 -9.94
N ARG A 6 -28.06 15.06 -11.01
CA ARG A 6 -29.36 15.08 -11.67
C ARG A 6 -30.55 14.70 -10.78
N ILE A 7 -30.33 13.92 -9.73
CA ILE A 7 -31.37 13.45 -8.82
C ILE A 7 -31.36 14.15 -7.46
N PHE A 8 -30.48 15.14 -7.24
CA PHE A 8 -30.37 15.81 -5.94
C PHE A 8 -31.62 16.60 -5.57
N GLU A 9 -32.31 17.15 -6.57
CA GLU A 9 -33.55 17.92 -6.41
C GLU A 9 -34.80 17.03 -6.37
N TYR A 10 -34.67 15.71 -6.64
CA TYR A 10 -35.78 14.79 -6.65
C TYR A 10 -36.08 14.31 -5.24
N PRO A 11 -37.35 14.36 -4.79
CA PRO A 11 -37.75 13.64 -3.58
C PRO A 11 -37.39 12.14 -3.72
N PHE A 12 -36.77 11.57 -2.71
CA PHE A 12 -36.29 10.17 -2.77
C PHE A 12 -37.40 9.17 -3.20
N ARG A 13 -38.64 9.42 -2.74
CA ARG A 13 -39.81 8.59 -3.08
C ARG A 13 -40.16 8.59 -4.57
N ASP A 14 -39.70 9.60 -5.33
CA ASP A 14 -40.03 9.77 -6.75
C ASP A 14 -38.95 9.20 -7.67
N ILE A 15 -37.78 8.84 -7.13
CA ILE A 15 -36.69 8.24 -7.87
C ILE A 15 -37.05 6.81 -8.27
N ARG A 16 -36.87 6.47 -9.55
CA ARG A 16 -37.17 5.16 -10.16
C ARG A 16 -35.89 4.50 -10.69
N THR A 17 -36.01 3.21 -11.01
CA THR A 17 -34.90 2.46 -11.65
C THR A 17 -34.39 3.17 -12.92
N SER A 18 -35.27 3.78 -13.71
CA SER A 18 -34.89 4.53 -14.91
C SER A 18 -33.97 5.71 -14.62
N ASP A 19 -34.21 6.43 -13.52
CA ASP A 19 -33.39 7.59 -13.14
C ASP A 19 -32.00 7.14 -12.71
N LEU A 20 -31.93 6.08 -11.90
CA LEU A 20 -30.66 5.48 -11.48
C LEU A 20 -29.88 4.89 -12.65
N GLN A 21 -30.58 4.20 -13.57
CA GLN A 21 -29.99 3.65 -14.79
C GLN A 21 -29.44 4.76 -15.68
N ASN A 22 -30.16 5.86 -15.83
CA ASN A 22 -29.75 7.02 -16.61
C ASN A 22 -28.44 7.64 -16.07
N ILE A 23 -28.25 7.67 -14.75
CA ILE A 23 -26.99 8.08 -14.14
C ILE A 23 -25.85 7.14 -14.56
N ILE A 24 -26.06 5.83 -14.46
CA ILE A 24 -25.07 4.82 -14.87
C ILE A 24 -24.71 4.98 -16.35
N ASP A 25 -25.71 5.15 -17.22
CA ASP A 25 -25.55 5.17 -18.66
C ASP A 25 -24.80 6.43 -19.15
N ASN A 26 -25.02 7.56 -18.48
CA ASN A 26 -24.54 8.86 -18.95
C ASN A 26 -23.33 9.41 -18.16
N CYS A 27 -22.90 8.77 -17.06
CA CYS A 27 -21.80 9.32 -16.24
C CYS A 27 -20.41 9.18 -16.85
N GLY A 28 -20.24 8.41 -17.93
CA GLY A 28 -18.95 8.25 -18.60
C GLY A 28 -17.87 7.49 -17.80
N LYS A 29 -18.21 6.88 -16.67
CA LYS A 29 -17.25 6.23 -15.79
C LYS A 29 -16.93 4.80 -16.22
N ASN A 30 -15.76 4.28 -15.77
CA ASN A 30 -15.35 2.89 -15.98
C ASN A 30 -16.16 1.91 -15.09
N TYR A 31 -16.14 0.64 -15.43
CA TYR A 31 -16.89 -0.40 -14.74
C TYR A 31 -16.66 -0.46 -13.22
N PRO A 32 -15.41 -0.39 -12.68
CA PRO A 32 -15.19 -0.36 -11.23
C PRO A 32 -15.89 0.81 -10.53
N THR A 33 -15.93 1.99 -11.17
CA THR A 33 -16.63 3.16 -10.62
C THR A 33 -18.14 2.97 -10.69
N LEU A 34 -18.68 2.45 -11.82
CA LEU A 34 -20.11 2.12 -11.95
C LEU A 34 -20.55 1.10 -10.89
N ARG A 35 -19.72 0.10 -10.61
CA ARG A 35 -19.98 -0.87 -9.53
C ARG A 35 -20.08 -0.19 -8.17
N ASN A 36 -19.21 0.78 -7.86
CA ASN A 36 -19.28 1.52 -6.61
C ASN A 36 -20.54 2.40 -6.52
N ILE A 37 -20.96 3.01 -7.64
CA ILE A 37 -22.20 3.80 -7.70
C ILE A 37 -23.41 2.86 -7.45
N LYS A 38 -23.45 1.69 -8.09
CA LYS A 38 -24.51 0.70 -7.83
C LYS A 38 -24.54 0.22 -6.38
N ILE A 39 -23.37 -0.01 -5.77
CA ILE A 39 -23.29 -0.37 -4.33
C ILE A 39 -23.89 0.75 -3.48
N LEU A 40 -23.59 2.02 -3.78
CA LEU A 40 -24.18 3.16 -3.07
C LEU A 40 -25.70 3.18 -3.20
N PHE A 41 -26.23 3.02 -4.42
CA PHE A 41 -27.68 2.95 -4.63
C PHE A 41 -28.33 1.84 -3.81
N ASN A 42 -27.77 0.63 -3.85
CA ASN A 42 -28.27 -0.50 -3.06
C ASN A 42 -28.26 -0.21 -1.56
N GLN A 43 -27.20 0.44 -1.05
CA GLN A 43 -27.12 0.82 0.37
C GLN A 43 -28.17 1.88 0.74
N MET A 44 -28.40 2.86 -0.12
CA MET A 44 -29.43 3.89 0.11
C MET A 44 -30.83 3.27 0.15
N TYR A 45 -31.18 2.39 -0.79
CA TYR A 45 -32.48 1.73 -0.79
C TYR A 45 -32.64 0.72 0.37
N ALA A 46 -31.59 0.00 0.71
CA ALA A 46 -31.61 -0.88 1.90
C ALA A 46 -31.86 -0.07 3.18
N TYR A 47 -31.24 1.10 3.33
CA TYR A 47 -31.50 2.02 4.44
C TYR A 47 -32.94 2.55 4.41
N ALA A 48 -33.43 2.98 3.26
CA ALA A 48 -34.76 3.56 3.10
C ALA A 48 -35.86 2.53 3.43
N ILE A 49 -35.74 1.29 2.96
CA ILE A 49 -36.67 0.20 3.27
C ILE A 49 -36.65 -0.13 4.75
N LYS A 50 -35.44 -0.25 5.35
CA LYS A 50 -35.28 -0.53 6.78
C LYS A 50 -35.95 0.53 7.66
N ASN A 51 -36.00 1.77 7.21
CA ASN A 51 -36.59 2.90 7.96
C ASN A 51 -38.00 3.26 7.47
N ASN A 52 -38.67 2.42 6.70
CA ASN A 52 -40.01 2.62 6.16
C ASN A 52 -40.18 3.91 5.33
N LEU A 53 -39.12 4.40 4.69
CA LEU A 53 -39.15 5.57 3.81
C LEU A 53 -39.61 5.23 2.40
N CYS A 54 -39.46 3.96 1.99
CA CYS A 54 -40.03 3.38 0.76
C CYS A 54 -40.26 1.88 0.95
N SER A 55 -41.09 1.30 0.08
CA SER A 55 -41.41 -0.14 0.08
C SER A 55 -40.75 -0.92 -1.05
N THR A 56 -40.20 -0.21 -2.05
CA THR A 56 -39.67 -0.82 -3.27
C THR A 56 -38.20 -0.48 -3.45
N ASP A 57 -37.37 -1.48 -3.73
CA ASP A 57 -35.95 -1.33 -4.07
C ASP A 57 -35.77 -1.08 -5.57
N TYR A 58 -35.73 0.18 -5.97
CA TYR A 58 -35.51 0.56 -7.36
C TYR A 58 -34.01 0.42 -7.78
N ALA A 59 -33.07 0.24 -6.88
CA ALA A 59 -31.68 0.02 -7.20
C ALA A 59 -31.37 -1.43 -7.63
N LYS A 60 -32.20 -2.39 -7.22
CA LYS A 60 -31.99 -3.83 -7.46
C LYS A 60 -31.79 -4.16 -8.95
N PHE A 61 -32.57 -3.54 -9.82
CA PHE A 61 -32.60 -3.81 -11.26
C PHE A 61 -31.68 -2.89 -12.09
N VAL A 62 -30.91 -2.03 -11.46
CA VAL A 62 -29.91 -1.22 -12.17
C VAL A 62 -28.87 -2.15 -12.79
N ASP A 63 -28.70 -2.07 -14.11
CA ASP A 63 -27.76 -2.93 -14.83
C ASP A 63 -26.49 -2.20 -15.19
N ILE A 64 -25.36 -2.83 -14.86
CA ILE A 64 -24.01 -2.38 -15.23
C ILE A 64 -23.26 -3.40 -16.09
N ALA A 65 -23.88 -4.57 -16.40
CA ALA A 65 -23.19 -5.68 -17.05
C ALA A 65 -22.68 -5.32 -18.45
N LYS A 66 -23.42 -4.50 -19.20
CA LYS A 66 -23.04 -4.01 -20.54
C LYS A 66 -21.77 -3.15 -20.54
N TYR A 67 -21.28 -2.71 -19.36
CA TYR A 67 -20.09 -1.88 -19.21
C TYR A 67 -18.86 -2.64 -18.70
N LYS A 68 -18.91 -3.98 -18.61
CA LYS A 68 -17.78 -4.80 -18.07
C LYS A 68 -16.45 -4.50 -18.75
N ASP A 69 -16.48 -4.30 -20.06
CA ASP A 69 -15.27 -4.03 -20.85
C ASP A 69 -14.90 -2.54 -20.87
N ARG A 70 -15.71 -1.69 -20.23
CA ARG A 70 -15.44 -0.27 -20.14
C ARG A 70 -14.42 0.02 -19.06
N ASN A 71 -13.17 -0.23 -19.36
CA ASN A 71 -12.05 0.07 -18.47
C ASN A 71 -10.92 0.80 -19.23
N PRO A 72 -11.18 2.02 -19.75
CA PRO A 72 -10.22 2.76 -20.57
C PRO A 72 -8.94 3.12 -19.85
N ASN A 73 -8.92 3.00 -18.52
CA ASN A 73 -7.79 3.30 -17.66
C ASN A 73 -7.40 2.06 -16.83
N SER A 74 -7.44 0.86 -17.43
CA SER A 74 -6.86 -0.30 -16.77
C SER A 74 -5.35 -0.10 -16.66
N TYR A 75 -4.93 0.42 -15.53
CA TYR A 75 -3.52 0.51 -15.18
C TYR A 75 -3.09 -0.86 -14.67
N ASP A 76 -2.27 -1.56 -15.45
CA ASP A 76 -1.62 -2.79 -15.00
C ASP A 76 -0.45 -2.40 -14.07
N ARG A 77 -0.67 -2.59 -12.78
CA ARG A 77 0.28 -2.21 -11.74
C ARG A 77 1.42 -3.20 -11.68
N GLN A 78 2.38 -3.02 -12.58
CA GLN A 78 3.58 -3.86 -12.61
C GLN A 78 4.48 -3.58 -11.40
N PRO A 79 5.01 -4.63 -10.75
CA PRO A 79 6.08 -4.47 -9.76
C PRO A 79 7.32 -3.87 -10.44
N PHE A 80 8.21 -3.28 -9.66
CA PHE A 80 9.54 -2.92 -10.16
C PHE A 80 10.28 -4.18 -10.60
N SER A 81 10.89 -4.14 -11.80
CA SER A 81 11.75 -5.20 -12.29
C SER A 81 13.09 -5.25 -11.53
N LYS A 82 13.86 -6.32 -11.70
CA LYS A 82 15.21 -6.40 -11.10
C LYS A 82 16.14 -5.30 -11.61
N GLU A 83 16.03 -4.97 -12.90
CA GLU A 83 16.80 -3.92 -13.55
C GLU A 83 16.45 -2.55 -12.95
N GLN A 84 15.16 -2.26 -12.79
CA GLN A 84 14.69 -1.04 -12.15
C GLN A 84 15.13 -0.95 -10.69
N LEU A 85 15.07 -2.06 -9.93
CA LEU A 85 15.60 -2.11 -8.57
C LEU A 85 17.11 -1.86 -8.54
N ASN A 86 17.90 -2.38 -9.49
CA ASN A 86 19.33 -2.10 -9.58
C ASN A 86 19.58 -0.60 -9.77
N VAL A 87 18.81 0.06 -10.63
CA VAL A 87 18.92 1.53 -10.81
C VAL A 87 18.56 2.26 -9.51
N LEU A 88 17.48 1.91 -8.81
CA LEU A 88 17.15 2.53 -7.53
C LEU A 88 18.26 2.31 -6.50
N TRP A 89 18.83 1.11 -6.39
CA TRP A 89 19.95 0.83 -5.49
C TRP A 89 21.23 1.59 -5.85
N SER A 90 21.50 1.84 -7.14
CA SER A 90 22.65 2.65 -7.56
C SER A 90 22.53 4.12 -7.14
N GLN A 91 21.31 4.60 -6.90
CA GLN A 91 20.99 5.95 -6.46
C GLN A 91 20.68 6.06 -4.95
N LYS A 92 21.07 5.06 -4.15
CA LYS A 92 20.74 4.94 -2.71
C LYS A 92 21.26 6.09 -1.83
N GLU A 93 22.13 6.94 -2.33
CA GLU A 93 22.59 8.15 -1.62
C GLU A 93 21.49 9.23 -1.56
N ASP A 94 20.51 9.18 -2.48
CA ASP A 94 19.35 10.05 -2.42
C ASP A 94 18.34 9.52 -1.38
N ILE A 95 18.06 10.33 -0.36
CA ILE A 95 17.19 9.96 0.75
C ILE A 95 15.75 9.63 0.31
N TYR A 96 15.24 10.22 -0.76
CA TYR A 96 13.90 9.93 -1.26
C TYR A 96 13.86 8.63 -2.08
N ILE A 97 14.95 8.28 -2.76
CA ILE A 97 15.13 6.93 -3.33
C ILE A 97 15.19 5.88 -2.21
N GLN A 98 15.82 6.20 -1.06
CA GLN A 98 15.77 5.30 0.11
C GLN A 98 14.34 5.04 0.58
N MET A 99 13.44 6.04 0.56
CA MET A 99 12.01 5.81 0.88
C MET A 99 11.35 4.84 -0.10
N ILE A 100 11.65 4.93 -1.40
CA ILE A 100 11.14 3.98 -2.42
C ILE A 100 11.65 2.57 -2.11
N LEU A 101 12.94 2.42 -1.81
CA LEU A 101 13.52 1.13 -1.43
C LEU A 101 12.88 0.58 -0.14
N ILE A 102 12.70 1.41 0.88
CA ILE A 102 12.00 1.01 2.12
C ILE A 102 10.59 0.51 1.80
N LEU A 103 9.83 1.21 0.94
CA LEU A 103 8.51 0.76 0.51
C LEU A 103 8.56 -0.60 -0.23
N CYS A 104 9.55 -0.80 -1.11
CA CYS A 104 9.73 -2.04 -1.88
C CYS A 104 10.11 -3.24 -1.01
N TYR A 105 10.84 -3.03 0.09
CA TYR A 105 11.34 -4.12 0.94
C TYR A 105 10.57 -4.29 2.26
N THR A 106 9.60 -3.43 2.56
CA THR A 106 8.67 -3.60 3.69
C THR A 106 7.26 -3.95 3.24
N GLY A 107 6.90 -3.61 2.01
CA GLY A 107 5.58 -3.83 1.45
C GLY A 107 4.45 -3.07 2.13
N VAL A 108 4.74 -2.06 2.93
CA VAL A 108 3.73 -1.21 3.54
C VAL A 108 3.05 -0.31 2.51
N ARG A 109 1.86 0.17 2.82
CA ARG A 109 1.24 1.21 2.01
C ARG A 109 1.97 2.53 2.22
N VAL A 110 2.04 3.36 1.18
CA VAL A 110 2.71 4.67 1.30
C VAL A 110 2.15 5.51 2.44
N SER A 111 0.84 5.53 2.64
CA SER A 111 0.23 6.23 3.78
C SER A 111 0.64 5.64 5.14
N GLU A 112 0.81 4.31 5.23
CA GLU A 112 1.31 3.65 6.45
C GLU A 112 2.75 4.07 6.75
N LEU A 113 3.59 4.27 5.72
CA LEU A 113 4.96 4.75 5.88
C LEU A 113 4.99 6.22 6.28
N LEU A 114 4.26 7.09 5.56
CA LEU A 114 4.25 8.53 5.83
C LEU A 114 3.67 8.88 7.21
N ASP A 115 2.69 8.10 7.67
CA ASP A 115 2.05 8.27 8.98
C ASP A 115 2.81 7.57 10.14
N LEU A 116 3.97 6.95 9.86
CA LEU A 116 4.72 6.19 10.86
C LEU A 116 5.35 7.11 11.91
N LYS A 117 4.91 6.96 13.15
CA LYS A 117 5.47 7.70 14.30
C LYS A 117 6.68 7.00 14.90
N LYS A 118 7.63 7.77 15.39
CA LYS A 118 8.85 7.27 16.07
C LYS A 118 8.54 6.32 17.23
N GLN A 119 7.50 6.60 18.01
CA GLN A 119 7.08 5.75 19.14
C GLN A 119 6.63 4.33 18.73
N ASN A 120 6.32 4.11 17.45
CA ASN A 120 5.90 2.82 16.94
C ASN A 120 7.07 2.00 16.35
N VAL A 121 8.30 2.45 16.52
CA VAL A 121 9.51 1.82 15.98
C VAL A 121 10.33 1.21 17.09
N ASN A 122 10.78 -0.02 16.90
CA ASN A 122 11.78 -0.69 17.73
C ASN A 122 13.02 -0.95 16.86
N LEU A 123 14.03 -0.07 17.01
CA LEU A 123 15.27 -0.19 16.24
C LEU A 123 16.13 -1.38 16.71
N ASP A 124 16.06 -1.75 17.98
CA ASP A 124 16.88 -2.84 18.53
C ASP A 124 16.40 -4.20 18.00
N GLU A 125 15.09 -4.38 17.89
CA GLU A 125 14.49 -5.60 17.35
C GLU A 125 14.20 -5.51 15.85
N HIS A 126 14.58 -4.43 15.17
CA HIS A 126 14.43 -4.22 13.73
C HIS A 126 12.99 -4.37 13.21
N TYR A 127 12.02 -3.75 13.87
CA TYR A 127 10.64 -3.68 13.37
C TYR A 127 9.95 -2.34 13.68
N PHE A 128 8.83 -2.11 13.03
CA PHE A 128 7.89 -1.07 13.40
C PHE A 128 6.45 -1.59 13.37
N THR A 129 5.56 -0.92 14.07
CA THR A 129 4.16 -1.33 14.21
C THR A 129 3.23 -0.40 13.46
N ILE A 130 2.41 -0.96 12.57
CA ILE A 130 1.28 -0.26 11.98
C ILE A 130 0.10 -0.33 12.94
N THR A 131 -0.26 0.80 13.54
CA THR A 131 -1.31 0.90 14.57
C THR A 131 -2.67 1.31 14.01
N LYS A 132 -2.70 1.89 12.78
CA LYS A 132 -3.93 2.29 12.09
C LYS A 132 -3.94 1.75 10.68
N SER A 133 -5.00 1.08 10.28
CA SER A 133 -5.20 0.59 8.93
C SER A 133 -6.67 0.53 8.58
N LYS A 134 -7.00 0.58 7.28
CA LYS A 134 -8.38 0.43 6.77
C LYS A 134 -9.01 -0.92 7.16
N THR A 135 -8.21 -1.93 7.48
CA THR A 135 -8.66 -3.28 7.84
C THR A 135 -7.91 -3.78 9.06
N GLN A 136 -8.53 -4.64 9.87
CA GLN A 136 -7.92 -5.25 11.06
C GLN A 136 -6.59 -5.96 10.72
N SER A 137 -6.54 -6.70 9.61
CA SER A 137 -5.32 -7.38 9.13
C SER A 137 -4.18 -6.43 8.70
N GLY A 138 -4.46 -5.14 8.61
CA GLY A 138 -3.43 -4.12 8.35
C GLY A 138 -2.66 -3.70 9.60
N ILE A 139 -3.19 -3.93 10.80
CA ILE A 139 -2.50 -3.71 12.08
C ILE A 139 -1.52 -4.85 12.28
N ARG A 140 -0.23 -4.55 12.30
CA ARG A 140 0.83 -5.56 12.33
C ARG A 140 2.19 -4.99 12.70
N LYS A 141 3.10 -5.87 13.12
CA LYS A 141 4.53 -5.58 13.15
C LYS A 141 5.14 -5.85 11.77
N VAL A 142 5.97 -4.94 11.29
CA VAL A 142 6.62 -5.01 9.98
C VAL A 142 8.13 -5.12 10.20
N PRO A 143 8.79 -6.18 9.70
CA PRO A 143 10.24 -6.34 9.83
C PRO A 143 10.98 -5.29 8.99
N ILE A 144 12.12 -4.83 9.50
CA ILE A 144 13.08 -3.98 8.80
C ILE A 144 14.25 -4.87 8.41
N GLY A 145 14.35 -5.23 7.14
CA GLY A 145 15.44 -6.06 6.63
C GLY A 145 16.81 -5.40 6.78
N THR A 146 17.84 -6.23 6.95
CA THR A 146 19.22 -5.80 7.20
C THR A 146 19.74 -4.78 6.18
N MET A 147 19.36 -4.93 4.91
CA MET A 147 19.88 -4.08 3.83
C MET A 147 19.30 -2.67 3.83
N ILE A 148 18.03 -2.51 4.25
CA ILE A 148 17.34 -1.21 4.31
C ILE A 148 17.42 -0.57 5.71
N TYR A 149 17.84 -1.32 6.72
CA TYR A 149 17.94 -0.84 8.09
C TYR A 149 18.79 0.44 8.24
N PRO A 150 19.97 0.59 7.59
CA PRO A 150 20.74 1.83 7.67
C PRO A 150 19.97 3.05 7.20
N PHE A 151 19.19 2.92 6.11
CA PHE A 151 18.36 4.02 5.59
C PHE A 151 17.24 4.36 6.56
N PHE A 152 16.55 3.33 7.07
CA PHE A 152 15.47 3.51 8.03
C PHE A 152 15.97 4.18 9.32
N LYS A 153 17.11 3.74 9.84
CA LYS A 153 17.76 4.32 11.02
C LYS A 153 18.15 5.78 10.78
N ALA A 154 18.72 6.11 9.63
CA ALA A 154 19.09 7.48 9.29
C ALA A 154 17.86 8.41 9.27
N TRP A 155 16.74 7.99 8.68
CA TRP A 155 15.47 8.71 8.71
C TRP A 155 14.95 8.90 10.14
N TYR A 156 14.99 7.85 10.95
CA TYR A 156 14.55 7.90 12.35
C TYR A 156 15.39 8.89 13.17
N GLU A 157 16.72 8.86 13.02
CA GLU A 157 17.65 9.69 13.80
C GLU A 157 17.62 11.16 13.35
N SER A 158 17.45 11.43 12.05
CA SER A 158 17.36 12.79 11.52
C SER A 158 16.06 13.52 11.83
N SER A 159 15.01 12.79 12.20
CA SER A 159 13.72 13.38 12.48
C SER A 159 13.69 14.12 13.83
N GLN A 160 13.27 15.38 13.80
CA GLN A 160 13.02 16.22 14.97
C GLN A 160 11.52 16.32 15.30
N CYS A 161 10.64 15.67 14.52
CA CYS A 161 9.20 15.62 14.76
C CYS A 161 8.74 14.22 15.18
N ASP A 162 7.44 14.04 15.41
CA ASP A 162 6.88 12.74 15.82
C ASP A 162 7.00 11.64 14.76
N TYR A 163 7.14 12.01 13.48
CA TYR A 163 7.14 11.08 12.35
C TYR A 163 8.54 10.65 11.96
N VAL A 164 8.71 9.40 11.56
CA VAL A 164 10.00 8.88 11.08
C VAL A 164 10.39 9.54 9.77
N PHE A 165 9.45 9.60 8.83
CA PHE A 165 9.63 10.20 7.52
C PHE A 165 9.02 11.59 7.53
N HIS A 166 9.80 12.58 7.19
CA HIS A 166 9.45 14.00 7.32
C HIS A 166 9.87 14.81 6.11
N THR A 167 9.22 15.95 5.91
CA THR A 167 9.63 16.94 4.90
C THR A 167 10.95 17.61 5.30
N PRO A 168 11.65 18.31 4.39
CA PRO A 168 12.87 19.03 4.74
C PRO A 168 12.71 20.02 5.90
N ASP A 169 11.52 20.58 6.07
CA ASP A 169 11.17 21.49 7.17
C ASP A 169 10.60 20.76 8.40
N GLN A 170 10.93 19.47 8.56
CA GLN A 170 10.58 18.63 9.73
C GLN A 170 9.08 18.52 10.00
N LYS A 171 8.25 18.50 8.96
CA LYS A 171 6.80 18.33 9.06
C LYS A 171 6.36 16.97 8.53
N HIS A 172 5.15 16.58 8.90
CA HIS A 172 4.48 15.39 8.38
C HIS A 172 4.27 15.50 6.87
N PHE A 173 4.61 14.44 6.13
CA PHE A 173 4.27 14.33 4.72
C PHE A 173 2.77 14.12 4.54
N THR A 174 2.15 14.90 3.66
CA THR A 174 0.90 14.49 3.05
C THR A 174 1.20 13.58 1.85
N TYR A 175 0.27 12.67 1.51
CA TYR A 175 0.42 11.84 0.33
C TYR A 175 0.65 12.67 -0.94
N ARG A 176 -0.12 13.75 -1.10
CA ARG A 176 -0.03 14.61 -2.29
C ARG A 176 1.33 15.30 -2.37
N ASN A 177 1.82 15.88 -1.26
CA ASN A 177 3.15 16.49 -1.24
C ASN A 177 4.24 15.48 -1.58
N TYR A 178 4.23 14.28 -0.96
CA TYR A 178 5.18 13.22 -1.28
C TYR A 178 5.12 12.80 -2.74
N TYR A 179 3.91 12.60 -3.28
CA TYR A 179 3.71 12.16 -4.66
C TYR A 179 4.17 13.21 -5.66
N ASP A 180 3.71 14.46 -5.52
CA ASP A 180 3.97 15.53 -6.50
C ASP A 180 5.43 16.02 -6.47
N SER A 181 6.04 16.10 -5.26
CA SER A 181 7.36 16.70 -5.09
C SER A 181 8.52 15.70 -5.13
N TYR A 182 8.28 14.43 -4.85
CA TYR A 182 9.35 13.43 -4.72
C TYR A 182 9.12 12.20 -5.57
N TRP A 183 7.95 11.55 -5.49
CA TRP A 183 7.69 10.32 -6.25
C TRP A 183 7.65 10.58 -7.76
N ASN A 184 6.74 11.43 -8.21
CA ASN A 184 6.52 11.67 -9.64
C ASN A 184 7.76 12.19 -10.37
N PRO A 185 8.56 13.14 -9.82
CA PRO A 185 9.79 13.57 -10.46
C PRO A 185 10.79 12.43 -10.68
N PHE A 186 10.91 11.47 -9.76
CA PHE A 186 11.78 10.30 -9.97
C PHE A 186 11.22 9.37 -11.04
N MET A 187 9.92 9.12 -11.06
CA MET A 187 9.30 8.26 -12.07
C MET A 187 9.51 8.85 -13.48
N VAL A 188 9.31 10.17 -13.63
CA VAL A 188 9.58 10.87 -14.89
C VAL A 188 11.07 10.81 -15.27
N ARG A 189 12.00 11.05 -14.34
CA ARG A 189 13.45 11.01 -14.57
C ARG A 189 13.93 9.65 -15.06
N PHE A 190 13.36 8.57 -14.55
CA PHE A 190 13.75 7.21 -14.91
C PHE A 190 12.89 6.59 -16.00
N GLU A 191 11.90 7.34 -16.53
CA GLU A 191 10.92 6.86 -17.51
C GLU A 191 10.14 5.64 -16.96
N TYR A 192 9.78 5.69 -15.68
CA TYR A 192 9.01 4.64 -15.00
C TYR A 192 7.56 5.08 -14.83
N ASP A 193 6.64 4.13 -14.95
CA ASP A 193 5.19 4.36 -14.82
C ASP A 193 4.61 3.81 -13.50
N GLN A 194 5.46 3.29 -12.60
CA GLN A 194 5.02 2.75 -11.32
C GLN A 194 4.38 3.82 -10.43
N THR A 195 3.36 3.41 -9.70
CA THR A 195 2.78 4.18 -8.59
C THR A 195 3.37 3.71 -7.25
N PRO A 196 3.25 4.48 -6.14
CA PRO A 196 3.72 4.03 -4.83
C PRO A 196 3.15 2.67 -4.39
N HIS A 197 1.95 2.28 -4.90
CA HIS A 197 1.37 0.98 -4.61
C HIS A 197 2.12 -0.17 -5.29
N CYS A 198 2.84 0.10 -6.38
CA CYS A 198 3.68 -0.90 -7.07
C CYS A 198 4.84 -1.38 -6.19
N CYS A 199 5.35 -0.56 -5.23
CA CYS A 199 6.34 -1.00 -4.24
C CYS A 199 5.85 -2.21 -3.44
N ARG A 200 4.57 -2.17 -3.04
CA ARG A 200 3.98 -3.29 -2.31
C ARG A 200 3.82 -4.54 -3.18
N HIS A 201 3.46 -4.38 -4.46
CA HIS A 201 3.46 -5.48 -5.42
C HIS A 201 4.87 -6.03 -5.61
N THR A 202 5.89 -5.16 -5.64
CA THR A 202 7.30 -5.55 -5.70
C THR A 202 7.69 -6.41 -4.49
N CYS A 203 7.36 -5.96 -3.27
CA CYS A 203 7.63 -6.75 -2.06
C CYS A 203 7.02 -8.15 -2.14
N VAL A 204 5.73 -8.25 -2.51
CA VAL A 204 5.04 -9.54 -2.65
C VAL A 204 5.71 -10.41 -3.70
N SER A 205 6.07 -9.84 -4.86
CA SER A 205 6.75 -10.56 -5.95
C SER A 205 8.14 -11.05 -5.53
N LEU A 206 8.91 -10.22 -4.82
CA LEU A 206 10.23 -10.58 -4.29
C LEU A 206 10.13 -11.74 -3.29
N LEU A 207 9.19 -11.67 -2.34
CA LEU A 207 8.96 -12.73 -1.35
C LEU A 207 8.51 -14.04 -2.03
N ALA A 208 7.63 -13.95 -3.02
CA ALA A 208 7.18 -15.12 -3.78
C ALA A 208 8.33 -15.76 -4.57
N THR A 209 9.15 -14.96 -5.25
CA THR A 209 10.33 -15.44 -6.00
C THR A 209 11.36 -16.10 -5.08
N ALA A 210 11.53 -15.59 -3.85
CA ALA A 210 12.39 -16.19 -2.82
C ALA A 210 11.75 -17.40 -2.13
N GLN A 211 10.57 -17.85 -2.59
CA GLN A 211 9.84 -19.00 -2.03
C GLN A 211 9.51 -18.86 -0.54
N VAL A 212 9.38 -17.62 -0.05
CA VAL A 212 8.93 -17.36 1.32
C VAL A 212 7.49 -17.86 1.48
N SER A 213 7.19 -18.52 2.61
CA SER A 213 5.87 -19.10 2.84
C SER A 213 4.75 -18.04 2.74
N GLN A 214 3.58 -18.43 2.25
CA GLN A 214 2.42 -17.54 2.14
C GLN A 214 2.02 -16.91 3.49
N THR A 215 2.20 -17.63 4.58
CA THR A 215 1.95 -17.13 5.94
C THR A 215 2.85 -15.94 6.26
N TYR A 216 4.16 -16.07 6.01
CA TYR A 216 5.11 -14.97 6.24
C TYR A 216 4.82 -13.78 5.31
N GLN A 217 4.54 -14.04 4.02
CA GLN A 217 4.16 -12.99 3.09
C GLN A 217 2.94 -12.20 3.60
N LYS A 218 1.88 -12.91 4.02
CA LYS A 218 0.66 -12.29 4.54
C LYS A 218 0.91 -11.47 5.81
N LEU A 219 1.74 -11.97 6.73
CA LEU A 219 2.11 -11.26 7.96
C LEU A 219 2.88 -9.97 7.65
N ILE A 220 3.89 -10.05 6.80
CA ILE A 220 4.74 -8.90 6.43
C ILE A 220 3.88 -7.82 5.77
N VAL A 221 3.12 -8.17 4.73
CA VAL A 221 2.39 -7.17 3.94
C VAL A 221 1.01 -6.83 4.51
N GLY A 222 0.37 -7.68 5.35
CA GLY A 222 -0.94 -7.44 5.93
C GLY A 222 -2.07 -7.56 4.89
N HIS A 223 -2.21 -8.73 4.25
CA HIS A 223 -3.31 -9.03 3.34
C HIS A 223 -4.56 -9.51 4.09
N LYS A 224 -5.76 -9.15 3.59
CA LYS A 224 -7.04 -9.72 4.06
C LYS A 224 -7.01 -11.26 3.89
N GLY A 225 -7.55 -11.98 4.87
CA GLY A 225 -7.52 -13.44 4.88
C GLY A 225 -6.14 -13.99 5.28
N ALA A 226 -5.37 -13.17 5.98
CA ALA A 226 -4.00 -13.49 6.36
C ALA A 226 -3.90 -14.77 7.18
N MET A 227 -4.87 -15.04 8.04
CA MET A 227 -4.84 -16.25 8.86
C MET A 227 -6.24 -16.87 8.91
N SER A 228 -6.34 -18.17 8.65
CA SER A 228 -7.45 -18.97 9.14
C SER A 228 -7.41 -18.97 10.68
N ILE A 229 -8.54 -19.24 11.33
CA ILE A 229 -8.61 -19.34 12.80
C ILE A 229 -7.54 -20.32 13.30
N THR A 230 -7.27 -21.37 12.55
CA THR A 230 -6.26 -22.39 12.83
C THR A 230 -4.83 -21.82 12.77
N GLU A 231 -4.51 -20.99 11.77
CA GLU A 231 -3.19 -20.34 11.65
C GLU A 231 -2.97 -19.31 12.76
N SER A 232 -4.00 -18.57 13.21
CA SER A 232 -3.88 -17.56 14.26
C SER A 232 -3.59 -18.15 15.65
N VAL A 233 -4.00 -19.38 15.90
CA VAL A 233 -3.84 -20.07 17.19
C VAL A 233 -2.43 -20.68 17.33
N TYR A 234 -1.74 -21.00 16.24
CA TYR A 234 -0.49 -21.77 16.27
C TYR A 234 0.78 -21.00 15.94
N THR A 235 0.71 -19.71 15.61
CA THR A 235 1.91 -19.00 15.12
C THR A 235 2.37 -17.89 16.05
N HIS A 236 3.17 -18.24 17.06
CA HIS A 236 4.16 -17.32 17.63
C HIS A 236 5.37 -17.28 16.67
N ILE A 237 5.23 -16.52 15.57
CA ILE A 237 6.36 -16.32 14.65
C ILE A 237 7.23 -15.21 15.22
N GLU A 238 8.49 -15.57 15.50
CA GLU A 238 9.49 -14.64 15.98
C GLU A 238 9.82 -13.60 14.91
N MET A 239 10.03 -12.34 15.33
CA MET A 239 10.40 -11.25 14.41
C MET A 239 11.67 -11.57 13.64
N SER A 240 12.62 -12.27 14.23
CA SER A 240 13.84 -12.75 13.61
C SER A 240 13.59 -13.60 12.35
N GLU A 241 12.54 -14.42 12.34
CA GLU A 241 12.18 -15.23 11.18
C GLU A 241 11.61 -14.38 10.04
N LEU A 242 10.80 -13.35 10.36
CA LEU A 242 10.30 -12.41 9.37
C LEU A 242 11.42 -11.54 8.78
N ILE A 243 12.42 -11.16 9.58
CA ILE A 243 13.62 -10.46 9.10
C ILE A 243 14.42 -11.37 8.17
N LYS A 244 14.67 -12.63 8.53
CA LYS A 244 15.32 -13.60 7.63
C LYS A 244 14.57 -13.76 6.31
N ALA A 245 13.24 -13.77 6.35
CA ALA A 245 12.43 -13.87 5.15
C ALA A 245 12.61 -12.66 4.23
N ILE A 246 12.65 -11.44 4.76
CA ILE A 246 12.95 -10.23 3.98
C ILE A 246 14.41 -10.20 3.52
N ASP A 247 15.35 -10.69 4.31
CA ASP A 247 16.76 -10.73 3.94
C ASP A 247 17.07 -11.78 2.87
N SER A 248 16.18 -12.75 2.66
CA SER A 248 16.33 -13.80 1.62
C SER A 248 15.90 -13.35 0.22
N VAL A 249 15.22 -12.20 0.07
CA VAL A 249 14.77 -11.72 -1.23
C VAL A 249 15.93 -11.16 -2.08
N TYR A 250 15.62 -10.83 -3.32
CA TYR A 250 16.60 -10.27 -4.23
C TYR A 250 17.14 -8.92 -3.78
N TYR A 251 18.47 -8.82 -3.75
CA TYR A 251 19.24 -7.57 -3.66
C TYR A 251 20.34 -7.58 -4.74
N PRO A 252 20.77 -6.42 -5.27
CA PRO A 252 21.90 -6.37 -6.20
C PRO A 252 23.18 -6.96 -5.57
N GLU A 253 23.97 -7.69 -6.36
CA GLU A 253 25.18 -8.36 -5.86
C GLU A 253 26.18 -7.41 -5.20
N GLU A 254 26.32 -6.20 -5.73
CA GLU A 254 27.23 -5.17 -5.21
C GLU A 254 26.86 -4.78 -3.78
N ILE A 255 25.58 -4.68 -3.49
CA ILE A 255 25.05 -4.38 -2.15
C ILE A 255 25.37 -5.53 -1.20
N ILE A 256 25.13 -6.79 -1.62
CA ILE A 256 25.44 -7.99 -0.82
C ILE A 256 26.94 -8.05 -0.51
N LYS A 257 27.80 -7.79 -1.49
CA LYS A 257 29.27 -7.79 -1.32
C LYS A 257 29.73 -6.69 -0.37
N GLY A 258 29.12 -5.51 -0.43
CA GLY A 258 29.39 -4.37 0.46
C GLY A 258 29.16 -4.70 1.93
N VAL A 259 28.00 -5.27 2.26
CA VAL A 259 27.65 -5.67 3.65
C VAL A 259 28.55 -6.79 4.19
N LYS A 260 28.92 -7.76 3.35
CA LYS A 260 29.87 -8.83 3.76
C LYS A 260 31.26 -8.26 4.08
N LYS A 261 31.74 -7.26 3.36
CA LYS A 261 33.02 -6.59 3.65
C LYS A 261 32.98 -5.78 4.95
N SER A 262 31.90 -5.06 5.26
CA SER A 262 31.76 -4.30 6.49
C SER A 262 31.71 -5.21 7.73
N LYS A 263 30.96 -6.33 7.68
CA LYS A 263 30.93 -7.33 8.77
C LYS A 263 32.28 -8.02 9.03
N LYS A 264 33.12 -8.18 7.99
CA LYS A 264 34.49 -8.71 8.18
C LYS A 264 35.42 -7.68 8.84
N ARG A 265 35.25 -6.37 8.54
CA ARG A 265 36.05 -5.31 9.17
C ARG A 265 35.71 -5.12 10.65
N SER A 266 34.42 -5.11 11.03
CA SER A 266 34.02 -4.96 12.43
C SER A 266 34.56 -6.11 13.31
N LYS A 267 34.52 -7.37 12.83
CA LYS A 267 35.11 -8.52 13.56
C LYS A 267 36.62 -8.49 13.71
N HIS A 268 37.33 -7.65 12.95
CA HIS A 268 38.80 -7.52 13.03
C HIS A 268 39.23 -6.45 14.05
N TYR A 269 38.31 -5.55 14.44
CA TYR A 269 38.54 -4.54 15.50
C TYR A 269 38.10 -4.98 16.90
N GLU A 270 37.36 -6.10 17.00
CA GLU A 270 36.93 -6.70 18.29
C GLU A 270 37.87 -7.82 18.78
N ARG A 271 39.02 -8.01 18.15
CA ARG A 271 40.13 -8.90 18.56
C ARG A 271 41.36 -8.06 18.89
#